data_53d4c339f236b79a5b30daba2e4a7f6f
#
_entry.id   53d4c339f236b79a5b30daba2e4a7f6f
#
_cell.length_a   1.000
_cell.length_b   1.000
_cell.length_c   1.000
_cell.angle_alpha   90.00
_cell.angle_beta   90.00
_cell.angle_gamma   90.00
#
_symmetry.space_group_name_H-M   'P 1'
#
loop_
_entity.id
_entity.type
_entity.pdbx_description
1 polymer ?
#
loop_
_entity_poly.entity_id
_entity_poly.type
_entity_poly.pdbx_seq_one_letter_code
_entity_poly.pdbx_strand_id
1 'polypeptide(L)'
;MSSRPINCCITVRGRVAPHWSRWLEELQFSYRLSQNGDDVTDLTGTLPDQSALQRVLKRVWNLNLTVLSVNTSAKASRQEQPGDW
;
A
#
# COMPACT_ATOMS: atom_id res chain seq x y z
N MET A 1 -17.25 -6.08 14.96
CA MET A 1 -16.89 -6.07 14.53
C MET A 1 -15.72 -5.99 14.48
N SER A 2 -15.17 -6.41 14.03
CA SER A 2 -13.99 -6.41 14.12
C SER A 2 -13.28 -6.05 13.02
N SER A 3 -12.68 -5.00 12.91
CA SER A 3 -11.84 -4.74 11.88
C SER A 3 -10.51 -5.23 12.21
N ARG A 4 -9.78 -5.76 11.29
CA ARG A 4 -8.46 -6.19 11.46
C ARG A 4 -7.53 -5.31 10.76
N PRO A 5 -6.58 -4.66 11.40
CA PRO A 5 -5.58 -3.83 10.75
C PRO A 5 -4.78 -4.63 9.73
N ILE A 6 -4.40 -3.97 8.67
CA ILE A 6 -3.68 -4.61 7.58
C ILE A 6 -2.44 -3.80 7.29
N ASN A 7 -1.29 -4.46 7.26
CA ASN A 7 -0.08 -3.82 6.76
C ASN A 7 -0.12 -3.91 5.25
N CYS A 8 0.20 -2.82 4.59
CA CYS A 8 0.19 -2.85 3.14
C CYS A 8 1.43 -2.20 2.58
N CYS A 9 1.79 -2.62 1.40
CA CYS A 9 2.86 -2.01 0.63
C CYS A 9 2.38 -2.01 -0.81
N ILE A 10 2.12 -0.84 -1.34
CA ILE A 10 1.64 -0.70 -2.71
C ILE A 10 2.72 -0.02 -3.50
N THR A 11 3.18 -0.65 -4.55
CA THR A 11 4.23 -0.10 -5.39
C THR A 11 3.62 0.42 -6.66
N VAL A 12 3.88 1.68 -6.97
CA VAL A 12 3.34 2.29 -8.16
C VAL A 12 4.48 2.87 -8.99
N ARG A 13 4.27 2.94 -10.30
CA ARG A 13 5.26 3.53 -11.16
C ARG A 13 5.08 5.03 -11.12
N GLY A 14 6.18 5.75 -11.10
CA GLY A 14 6.14 7.18 -11.08
C GLY A 14 6.42 7.71 -9.69
N ARG A 15 6.52 9.01 -9.60
CA ARG A 15 6.83 9.64 -8.35
C ARG A 15 5.62 10.37 -7.84
N VAL A 16 5.05 9.88 -6.76
CA VAL A 16 3.85 10.47 -6.19
C VAL A 16 4.26 11.57 -5.23
N ALA A 17 3.68 12.75 -5.40
CA ALA A 17 4.05 13.87 -4.55
C ALA A 17 3.67 13.58 -3.10
N PRO A 18 4.50 13.98 -2.15
CA PRO A 18 4.24 13.65 -0.75
C PRO A 18 2.93 14.19 -0.21
N HIS A 19 2.44 15.28 -0.76
CA HIS A 19 1.21 15.85 -0.21
C HIS A 19 -0.01 14.95 -0.44
N TRP A 20 0.09 13.97 -1.33
CA TRP A 20 -1.02 13.05 -1.55
C TRP A 20 -1.15 12.02 -0.42
N SER A 21 -0.18 11.98 0.49
CA SER A 21 -0.21 11.03 1.57
C SER A 21 -1.50 11.10 2.37
N ARG A 22 -1.97 12.30 2.67
CA ARG A 22 -3.18 12.43 3.43
C ARG A 22 -4.36 11.86 2.71
N TRP A 23 -4.44 12.02 1.40
CA TRP A 23 -5.53 11.50 0.62
C TRP A 23 -5.44 9.99 0.46
N LEU A 24 -4.26 9.43 0.67
CA LEU A 24 -4.05 8.01 0.56
C LEU A 24 -3.90 7.39 1.95
N GLU A 25 -4.77 7.76 2.86
CA GLU A 25 -4.86 7.18 4.20
C GLU A 25 -3.57 7.38 4.99
N GLU A 26 -2.87 8.43 4.69
CA GLU A 26 -1.65 8.78 5.40
C GLU A 26 -0.58 7.71 5.34
N LEU A 27 -0.52 6.99 4.26
CA LEU A 27 0.55 6.03 4.05
C LEU A 27 1.88 6.75 3.88
N GLN A 28 2.93 6.06 4.21
CA GLN A 28 4.26 6.61 4.03
C GLN A 28 4.73 6.34 2.63
N PHE A 29 5.36 7.34 2.01
CA PHE A 29 5.85 7.21 0.65
C PHE A 29 7.35 7.06 0.68
N SER A 30 7.86 6.08 -0.04
CA SER A 30 9.30 5.91 -0.23
C SER A 30 9.56 5.88 -1.70
N TYR A 31 10.64 6.51 -2.13
CA TYR A 31 10.95 6.64 -3.53
C TYR A 31 12.19 5.85 -3.86
N ARG A 32 12.18 5.18 -4.99
CA ARG A 32 13.34 4.44 -5.43
C ARG A 32 13.31 4.31 -6.95
N LEU A 33 14.38 3.82 -7.52
CA LEU A 33 14.42 3.56 -8.95
C LEU A 33 14.28 2.06 -9.18
N SER A 34 13.55 1.71 -10.20
CA SER A 34 13.45 0.31 -10.56
C SER A 34 14.73 -0.11 -11.28
N GLN A 35 14.83 -1.38 -11.58
CA GLN A 35 15.98 -1.87 -12.32
C GLN A 35 16.10 -1.23 -13.67
N ASN A 36 15.01 -0.78 -14.23
CA ASN A 36 15.05 -0.13 -15.52
C ASN A 36 15.30 1.35 -15.42
N GLY A 37 15.47 1.87 -14.23
CA GLY A 37 15.70 3.30 -14.05
C GLY A 37 14.44 4.12 -13.95
N ASP A 38 13.28 3.50 -13.87
CA ASP A 38 12.04 4.25 -13.72
C ASP A 38 11.82 4.64 -12.28
N ASP A 39 11.20 5.79 -12.08
CA ASP A 39 10.82 6.18 -10.73
C ASP A 39 9.72 5.27 -10.22
N VAL A 40 9.83 4.89 -8.99
CA VAL A 40 8.85 4.03 -8.34
C VAL A 40 8.58 4.58 -6.95
N THR A 41 7.34 4.58 -6.54
CA THR A 41 6.97 5.00 -5.21
C THR A 41 6.35 3.82 -4.48
N ASP A 42 6.81 3.57 -3.27
CA ASP A 42 6.23 2.56 -2.41
C ASP A 42 5.38 3.26 -1.36
N LEU A 43 4.13 2.86 -1.27
CA LEU A 43 3.19 3.41 -0.29
C LEU A 43 3.01 2.34 0.77
N THR A 44 3.46 2.63 1.98
CA THR A 44 3.45 1.63 3.03
C THR A 44 2.76 2.15 4.27
N GLY A 45 2.22 1.26 5.02
CA GLY A 45 1.61 1.63 6.28
C GLY A 45 0.62 0.59 6.74
N THR A 46 -0.09 0.93 7.79
CA THR A 46 -1.10 0.06 8.36
C THR A 46 -2.46 0.70 8.16
N LEU A 47 -3.37 -0.06 7.59
CA LEU A 47 -4.73 0.41 7.37
C LEU A 47 -5.66 -0.28 8.36
N PRO A 48 -6.74 0.40 8.75
CA PRO A 48 -7.63 -0.18 9.77
C PRO A 48 -8.39 -1.40 9.32
N ASP A 49 -8.66 -1.51 8.04
CA ASP A 49 -9.39 -2.67 7.55
C ASP A 49 -9.29 -2.74 6.03
N GLN A 50 -9.95 -3.72 5.48
CA GLN A 50 -9.89 -3.95 4.05
C GLN A 50 -10.57 -2.86 3.25
N SER A 51 -11.58 -2.23 3.81
CA SER A 51 -12.25 -1.14 3.11
C SER A 51 -11.30 0.03 2.87
N ALA A 52 -10.43 0.28 3.83
CA ALA A 52 -9.46 1.35 3.67
C ALA A 52 -8.50 1.02 2.54
N LEU A 53 -8.12 -0.24 2.41
CA LEU A 53 -7.24 -0.65 1.34
C LEU A 53 -7.92 -0.42 -0.02
N GLN A 54 -9.18 -0.75 -0.12
CA GLN A 54 -9.88 -0.54 -1.37
C GLN A 54 -10.00 0.93 -1.72
N ARG A 55 -10.18 1.77 -0.70
CA ARG A 55 -10.22 3.21 -0.96
C ARG A 55 -8.89 3.71 -1.48
N VAL A 56 -7.79 3.21 -0.92
CA VAL A 56 -6.48 3.62 -1.37
C VAL A 56 -6.27 3.21 -2.82
N LEU A 57 -6.59 1.98 -3.14
CA LEU A 57 -6.39 1.50 -4.50
C LEU A 57 -7.23 2.28 -5.49
N LYS A 58 -8.45 2.61 -5.09
CA LYS A 58 -9.30 3.37 -5.96
C LYS A 58 -8.75 4.77 -6.20
N ARG A 59 -8.22 5.39 -5.17
CA ARG A 59 -7.65 6.71 -5.31
C ARG A 59 -6.38 6.70 -6.13
N VAL A 60 -5.57 5.65 -5.98
CA VAL A 60 -4.39 5.49 -6.80
C VAL A 60 -4.79 5.43 -8.27
N TRP A 61 -5.86 4.70 -8.56
CA TRP A 61 -6.33 4.63 -9.93
C TRP A 61 -6.78 6.00 -10.41
N ASN A 62 -7.46 6.77 -9.56
CA ASN A 62 -7.93 8.10 -9.95
C ASN A 62 -6.78 9.04 -10.23
N LEU A 63 -5.61 8.78 -9.69
CA LEU A 63 -4.44 9.59 -9.97
C LEU A 63 -3.72 9.13 -11.23
N ASN A 64 -4.27 8.13 -11.91
CA ASN A 64 -3.68 7.59 -13.11
C ASN A 64 -2.31 6.98 -12.89
N LEU A 65 -2.11 6.43 -11.71
CA LEU A 65 -0.85 5.77 -11.41
C LEU A 65 -0.94 4.31 -11.82
N THR A 66 0.18 3.76 -12.21
CA THR A 66 0.25 2.35 -12.58
C THR A 66 0.68 1.55 -11.37
N VAL A 67 -0.19 0.67 -10.92
CA VAL A 67 0.13 -0.17 -9.77
C VAL A 67 0.98 -1.33 -10.26
N LEU A 68 2.16 -1.46 -9.67
CA LEU A 68 3.07 -2.54 -10.03
C LEU A 68 2.92 -3.74 -9.12
N SER A 69 2.62 -3.51 -7.86
CA SER A 69 2.40 -4.62 -6.95
C SER A 69 1.64 -4.15 -5.72
N VAL A 70 0.95 -5.06 -5.10
CA VAL A 70 0.25 -4.81 -3.85
C VAL A 70 0.53 -5.98 -2.94
N ASN A 71 1.11 -5.69 -1.79
CA ASN A 71 1.38 -6.72 -0.80
C ASN A 71 0.68 -6.35 0.49
N THR A 72 -0.01 -7.27 1.07
CA THR A 72 -0.70 -7.02 2.33
C THR A 72 -0.46 -8.19 3.27
N SER A 73 -0.55 -7.90 4.55
CA SER A 73 -0.53 -8.95 5.55
C SER A 73 -1.32 -8.48 6.75
N ALA A 74 -1.95 -9.41 7.42
CA ALA A 74 -2.69 -9.06 8.62
C ALA A 74 -1.71 -8.64 9.69
N LYS A 75 -2.09 -7.59 10.39
CA LYS A 75 -1.25 -7.20 11.46
C LYS A 75 -1.64 -7.98 12.66
N ALA A 76 -1.43 -9.23 12.70
CA ALA A 76 -1.85 -10.02 13.75
C ALA A 76 -0.82 -10.30 14.61
N SER A 77 -1.10 -10.50 15.73
CA SER A 77 -0.16 -10.77 16.47
C SER A 77 0.35 -12.00 16.30
N ARG A 78 -0.11 -12.94 16.16
CA ARG A 78 0.44 -14.09 16.10
C ARG A 78 0.45 -14.62 14.98
N GLN A 79 1.00 -15.02 14.62
CA GLN A 79 1.05 -15.51 13.53
C GLN A 79 0.73 -16.62 13.28
N GLU A 80 0.30 -17.04 12.85
CA GLU A 80 -0.09 -18.07 12.56
C GLU A 80 0.42 -18.52 11.54
N GLN A 81 0.90 -19.08 11.25
CA GLN A 81 1.48 -19.46 10.26
C GLN A 81 0.87 -20.04 9.39
N PRO A 82 0.89 -19.89 8.70
CA PRO A 82 0.27 -20.34 7.71
C PRO A 82 0.69 -21.45 7.25
N GLY A 83 1.47 -21.73 7.38
CA GLY A 83 1.96 -22.65 6.81
C GLY A 83 1.38 -23.81 6.66
N ASP A 84 0.58 -24.03 7.14
CA ASP A 84 0.16 -25.19 7.05
C ASP A 84 -0.52 -25.40 5.94
N TRP A 85 -0.52 -24.83 4.97
CA TRP A 85 -1.14 -25.27 3.92
C TRP A 85 -0.29 -26.03 3.14
#